data_0d5c5e81a330a7b95e0af4e9908f7725
#
_entry.id   0d5c5e81a330a7b95e0af4e9908f7725
#
_cell.length_a   1.000
_cell.length_b   1.000
_cell.length_c   1.000
_cell.angle_alpha   90.00
_cell.angle_beta   90.00
_cell.angle_gamma   90.00
#
_symmetry.space_group_name_H-M   'P 1'
#
loop_
_entity.id
_entity.type
_entity.pdbx_description
1 polymer ?
#
loop_
_entity_poly.entity_id
_entity_poly.type
_entity_poly.pdbx_seq_one_letter_code
_entity_poly.pdbx_strand_id
1 'polypeptide(L)'
;MEAYTSYAMNNISFSGLYTQYYKRSFLFVKSYVRDDMVAEDIASEALIQLWETLKTETVNTPLALLTTILKNKALNYLKHQAIEWEAMEDISDKQIRDTSYRIATLQACNPEEMFSSEITRILEDTLASLPEQTRQIFIMSRYEQMSVKEIAETLHLAPKSVEYHITKSLKVLRI
;
A
#
# COMPACT_ATOMS: atom_id res chain seq x y z
N MET A 1 3.74 1.44 -24.29
CA MET A 1 3.99 1.91 -22.91
C MET A 1 3.59 0.83 -21.87
N GLU A 2 3.97 -0.40 -22.17
CA GLU A 2 3.94 -1.55 -21.24
C GLU A 2 5.15 -1.55 -20.29
N ALA A 3 5.86 -0.42 -20.24
CA ALA A 3 7.19 -0.34 -19.66
C ALA A 3 7.24 -0.10 -18.14
N TYR A 4 6.14 0.22 -17.48
CA TYR A 4 6.17 0.48 -16.04
C TYR A 4 5.82 -0.74 -15.17
N THR A 5 5.23 -1.77 -15.75
CA THR A 5 4.89 -2.99 -15.03
C THR A 5 5.82 -4.16 -15.35
N SER A 6 6.51 -4.11 -16.49
CA SER A 6 7.41 -5.17 -16.96
C SER A 6 8.89 -4.84 -16.82
N TYR A 7 9.25 -3.65 -16.33
CA TYR A 7 10.67 -3.32 -16.16
C TYR A 7 11.25 -4.11 -14.99
N ALA A 8 11.78 -5.26 -15.40
CA ALA A 8 12.89 -5.93 -14.75
C ALA A 8 12.73 -6.26 -13.26
N MET A 9 11.70 -6.98 -12.88
CA MET A 9 11.72 -7.73 -11.63
C MET A 9 12.86 -8.78 -11.61
N ASN A 10 13.43 -9.12 -12.76
CA ASN A 10 14.53 -10.08 -12.87
C ASN A 10 15.88 -9.59 -12.31
N ASN A 11 15.97 -8.34 -11.82
CA ASN A 11 17.21 -7.79 -11.25
C ASN A 11 16.99 -6.87 -10.04
N ILE A 12 15.80 -6.88 -9.41
CA ILE A 12 15.56 -6.10 -8.19
C ILE A 12 16.26 -6.82 -7.03
N SER A 13 17.24 -6.15 -6.40
CA SER A 13 17.79 -6.62 -5.15
C SER A 13 16.72 -6.57 -4.05
N PHE A 14 16.82 -7.44 -3.03
CA PHE A 14 15.92 -7.37 -1.87
C PHE A 14 15.88 -5.96 -1.25
N SER A 15 17.02 -5.30 -1.17
CA SER A 15 17.11 -3.92 -0.68
C SER A 15 16.27 -2.94 -1.50
N GLY A 16 16.27 -3.04 -2.82
CA GLY A 16 15.44 -2.20 -3.70
C GLY A 16 13.95 -2.45 -3.48
N LEU A 17 13.54 -3.73 -3.44
CA LEU A 17 12.16 -4.12 -3.17
C LEU A 17 11.71 -3.65 -1.79
N TYR A 18 12.54 -3.83 -0.77
CA TYR A 18 12.27 -3.39 0.59
C TYR A 18 12.08 -1.87 0.66
N THR A 19 13.01 -1.10 0.13
CA THR A 19 12.93 0.37 0.10
C THR A 19 11.67 0.86 -0.62
N GLN A 20 11.29 0.20 -1.71
CA GLN A 20 10.14 0.59 -2.53
C GLN A 20 8.80 0.31 -1.84
N TYR A 21 8.66 -0.82 -1.15
CA TYR A 21 7.36 -1.30 -0.70
C TYR A 21 7.16 -1.29 0.82
N TYR A 22 8.21 -1.22 1.64
CA TYR A 22 8.10 -1.34 3.10
C TYR A 22 7.14 -0.32 3.72
N LYS A 23 7.30 0.96 3.40
CA LYS A 23 6.45 2.01 3.98
C LYS A 23 4.96 1.80 3.70
N ARG A 24 4.62 1.39 2.48
CA ARG A 24 3.24 1.09 2.09
C ARG A 24 2.71 -0.15 2.79
N SER A 25 3.51 -1.19 2.85
CA SER A 25 3.17 -2.44 3.55
C SER A 25 2.91 -2.19 5.03
N PHE A 26 3.82 -1.47 5.68
CA PHE A 26 3.66 -1.07 7.09
C PHE A 26 2.38 -0.28 7.33
N LEU A 27 2.13 0.77 6.54
CA LEU A 27 0.94 1.61 6.69
C LEU A 27 -0.36 0.83 6.41
N PHE A 28 -0.35 -0.07 5.42
CA PHE A 28 -1.49 -0.95 5.16
C PHE A 28 -1.81 -1.82 6.37
N VAL A 29 -0.82 -2.55 6.89
CA VAL A 29 -1.03 -3.42 8.06
C VAL A 29 -1.42 -2.62 9.30
N LYS A 30 -0.71 -1.51 9.58
CA LYS A 30 -0.97 -0.64 10.73
C LYS A 30 -2.40 -0.11 10.76
N SER A 31 -2.99 0.18 9.60
CA SER A 31 -4.38 0.66 9.51
C SER A 31 -5.41 -0.35 10.07
N TYR A 32 -5.08 -1.64 10.05
CA TYR A 32 -5.95 -2.71 10.57
C TYR A 32 -5.51 -3.23 11.93
N VAL A 33 -4.20 -3.49 12.11
CA VAL A 33 -3.66 -4.12 13.32
C VAL A 33 -3.56 -3.12 14.47
N ARG A 34 -3.21 -1.85 14.18
CA ARG A 34 -3.05 -0.75 15.15
C ARG A 34 -1.96 -0.97 16.22
N ASP A 35 -1.03 -1.86 15.94
CA ASP A 35 0.17 -2.11 16.72
C ASP A 35 1.37 -1.94 15.79
N ASP A 36 2.28 -1.05 16.14
CA ASP A 36 3.40 -0.68 15.28
C ASP A 36 4.41 -1.82 15.16
N MET A 37 4.72 -2.53 16.25
CA MET A 37 5.67 -3.62 16.24
C MET A 37 5.15 -4.79 15.39
N VAL A 38 3.89 -5.15 15.58
CA VAL A 38 3.25 -6.22 14.79
C VAL A 38 3.14 -5.81 13.32
N ALA A 39 2.86 -4.55 13.03
CA ALA A 39 2.79 -4.05 11.66
C ALA A 39 4.17 -4.09 10.96
N GLU A 40 5.26 -3.77 11.68
CA GLU A 40 6.63 -3.88 11.19
C GLU A 40 7.01 -5.33 10.90
N ASP A 41 6.70 -6.24 11.80
CA ASP A 41 6.99 -7.67 11.65
C ASP A 41 6.25 -8.25 10.44
N ILE A 42 4.93 -8.01 10.35
CA ILE A 42 4.12 -8.49 9.23
C ILE A 42 4.60 -7.90 7.90
N ALA A 43 4.92 -6.61 7.85
CA ALA A 43 5.39 -5.97 6.64
C ALA A 43 6.74 -6.54 6.17
N SER A 44 7.67 -6.74 7.10
CA SER A 44 8.99 -7.30 6.81
C SER A 44 8.90 -8.75 6.33
N GLU A 45 8.14 -9.59 7.01
CA GLU A 45 7.91 -10.98 6.60
C GLU A 45 7.23 -11.09 5.24
N ALA A 46 6.24 -10.24 4.96
CA ALA A 46 5.54 -10.23 3.69
C ALA A 46 6.47 -9.86 2.53
N LEU A 47 7.39 -8.92 2.74
CA LEU A 47 8.39 -8.54 1.73
C LEU A 47 9.41 -9.65 1.47
N ILE A 48 9.85 -10.36 2.50
CA ILE A 48 10.71 -11.53 2.36
C ILE A 48 9.99 -12.61 1.54
N GLN A 49 8.75 -12.93 1.90
CA GLN A 49 7.94 -13.92 1.18
C GLN A 49 7.71 -13.52 -0.29
N LEU A 50 7.38 -12.26 -0.56
CA LEU A 50 7.25 -11.76 -1.93
C LEU A 50 8.55 -11.97 -2.71
N TRP A 51 9.68 -11.57 -2.14
CA TRP A 51 10.98 -11.67 -2.80
C TRP A 51 11.37 -13.13 -3.11
N GLU A 52 11.10 -14.05 -2.19
CA GLU A 52 11.33 -15.48 -2.40
C GLU A 52 10.45 -16.02 -3.53
N THR A 53 9.17 -15.64 -3.56
CA THR A 53 8.25 -16.04 -4.64
C THR A 53 8.71 -15.50 -5.99
N LEU A 54 9.15 -14.24 -6.06
CA LEU A 54 9.63 -13.63 -7.29
C LEU A 54 10.92 -14.25 -7.86
N LYS A 55 11.69 -15.00 -7.05
CA LYS A 55 12.85 -15.76 -7.52
C LYS A 55 12.48 -17.06 -8.21
N THR A 56 11.35 -17.65 -7.83
CA THR A 56 10.95 -19.00 -8.24
C THR A 56 9.80 -18.99 -9.22
N GLU A 57 8.98 -17.93 -9.23
CA GLU A 57 7.75 -17.85 -10.01
C GLU A 57 7.66 -16.53 -10.80
N THR A 58 7.04 -16.59 -11.96
CA THR A 58 6.69 -15.39 -12.73
C THR A 58 5.38 -14.83 -12.20
N VAL A 59 5.42 -13.65 -11.58
CA VAL A 59 4.26 -12.98 -11.00
C VAL A 59 3.83 -11.81 -11.87
N ASN A 60 2.62 -11.84 -12.39
CA ASN A 60 2.09 -10.78 -13.27
C ASN A 60 1.82 -9.47 -12.52
N THR A 61 1.36 -9.56 -11.26
CA THR A 61 0.98 -8.41 -10.45
C THR A 61 1.59 -8.52 -9.04
N PRO A 62 2.87 -8.16 -8.86
CA PRO A 62 3.56 -8.30 -7.57
C PRO A 62 2.89 -7.51 -6.44
N LEU A 63 2.28 -6.35 -6.75
CA LEU A 63 1.54 -5.57 -5.75
C LEU A 63 0.29 -6.28 -5.26
N ALA A 64 -0.45 -6.96 -6.13
CA ALA A 64 -1.61 -7.76 -5.72
C ALA A 64 -1.18 -8.93 -4.84
N LEU A 65 -0.10 -9.63 -5.22
CA LEU A 65 0.48 -10.70 -4.42
C LEU A 65 0.94 -10.19 -3.05
N LEU A 66 1.69 -9.09 -2.99
CA LEU A 66 2.13 -8.49 -1.73
C LEU A 66 0.94 -8.14 -0.84
N THR A 67 -0.08 -7.47 -1.39
CA THR A 67 -1.28 -7.09 -0.63
C THR A 67 -2.04 -8.31 -0.14
N THR A 68 -2.09 -9.39 -0.92
CA THR A 68 -2.68 -10.67 -0.50
C THR A 68 -1.91 -11.29 0.68
N ILE A 69 -0.59 -11.28 0.63
CA ILE A 69 0.26 -11.78 1.73
C ILE A 69 0.03 -10.95 3.00
N LEU A 70 0.09 -9.61 2.89
CA LEU A 70 -0.16 -8.68 4.01
C LEU A 70 -1.55 -8.88 4.61
N LYS A 71 -2.59 -8.96 3.76
CA LYS A 71 -3.96 -9.23 4.15
C LYS A 71 -4.07 -10.51 4.97
N ASN A 72 -3.53 -11.61 4.45
CA ASN A 72 -3.63 -12.92 5.10
C ASN A 72 -2.93 -12.94 6.46
N LYS A 73 -1.73 -12.37 6.54
CA LYS A 73 -0.98 -12.27 7.81
C LYS A 73 -1.71 -11.40 8.84
N ALA A 74 -2.20 -10.24 8.43
CA ALA A 74 -2.95 -9.34 9.29
C ALA A 74 -4.29 -9.96 9.76
N LEU A 75 -5.00 -10.67 8.87
CA LEU A 75 -6.22 -11.40 9.24
C LEU A 75 -5.95 -12.50 10.26
N ASN A 76 -4.88 -13.27 10.08
CA ASN A 76 -4.50 -14.30 11.03
C ASN A 76 -4.22 -13.70 12.42
N TYR A 77 -3.42 -12.63 12.47
CA TYR A 77 -3.17 -11.91 13.72
C TYR A 77 -4.46 -11.43 14.40
N LEU A 78 -5.33 -10.73 13.67
CA LEU A 78 -6.58 -10.20 14.22
C LEU A 78 -7.53 -11.31 14.72
N LYS A 79 -7.59 -12.44 14.03
CA LYS A 79 -8.40 -13.60 14.45
C LYS A 79 -7.84 -14.22 15.73
N HIS A 80 -6.53 -14.37 15.85
CA HIS A 80 -5.90 -14.83 17.09
C HIS A 80 -6.18 -13.87 18.25
N GLN A 81 -6.00 -12.58 18.02
CA GLN A 81 -6.31 -11.55 19.01
C GLN A 81 -7.77 -11.59 19.45
N ALA A 82 -8.72 -11.80 18.52
CA ALA A 82 -10.13 -11.90 18.86
C ALA A 82 -10.42 -13.11 19.76
N ILE A 83 -9.81 -14.28 19.46
CA ILE A 83 -9.98 -15.49 20.28
C ILE A 83 -9.39 -15.29 21.70
N GLU A 84 -8.21 -14.68 21.79
CA GLU A 84 -7.58 -14.36 23.08
C GLU A 84 -8.45 -13.43 23.90
N TRP A 85 -9.04 -12.42 23.28
CA TRP A 85 -9.92 -11.47 23.97
C TRP A 85 -11.25 -12.08 24.39
N GLU A 86 -11.86 -12.97 23.61
CA GLU A 86 -13.06 -13.71 24.00
C GLU A 86 -12.83 -14.59 25.24
N ALA A 87 -11.60 -15.03 25.48
CA ALA A 87 -11.22 -15.80 26.65
C ALA A 87 -10.89 -14.96 27.88
N MET A 88 -10.82 -13.63 27.77
CA MET A 88 -10.55 -12.71 28.87
C MET A 88 -11.85 -12.09 29.43
N GLU A 89 -12.06 -12.21 30.73
CA GLU A 89 -13.29 -11.73 31.40
C GLU A 89 -13.46 -10.19 31.42
N ASP A 90 -12.38 -9.43 31.21
CA ASP A 90 -12.35 -7.96 31.37
C ASP A 90 -12.35 -7.17 30.04
N ILE A 91 -12.58 -7.79 28.91
CA ILE A 91 -12.58 -7.09 27.63
C ILE A 91 -13.90 -6.42 27.32
N SER A 92 -13.85 -5.15 26.95
CA SER A 92 -15.05 -4.39 26.61
C SER A 92 -15.69 -4.85 25.31
N ASP A 93 -17.02 -4.89 25.26
CA ASP A 93 -17.81 -5.14 24.04
C ASP A 93 -17.42 -4.23 22.87
N LYS A 94 -16.89 -3.04 23.17
CA LYS A 94 -16.41 -2.10 22.16
C LYS A 94 -15.16 -2.62 21.44
N GLN A 95 -14.22 -3.23 22.17
CA GLN A 95 -12.99 -3.79 21.59
C GLN A 95 -13.30 -5.00 20.71
N ILE A 96 -14.20 -5.86 21.16
CA ILE A 96 -14.66 -7.02 20.38
C ILE A 96 -15.32 -6.57 19.07
N ARG A 97 -16.23 -5.61 19.13
CA ARG A 97 -16.93 -5.08 17.95
C ARG A 97 -15.96 -4.39 16.98
N ASP A 98 -15.01 -3.59 17.47
CA ASP A 98 -14.01 -2.92 16.65
C ASP A 98 -13.11 -3.93 15.93
N THR A 99 -12.66 -4.98 16.61
CA THR A 99 -11.85 -6.04 15.99
C THR A 99 -12.64 -6.82 14.96
N SER A 100 -13.89 -7.17 15.25
CA SER A 100 -14.77 -7.85 14.28
C SER A 100 -15.02 -7.01 13.04
N TYR A 101 -15.20 -5.69 13.20
CA TYR A 101 -15.31 -4.76 12.06
C TYR A 101 -14.04 -4.71 11.23
N ARG A 102 -12.85 -4.63 11.85
CA ARG A 102 -11.56 -4.63 11.14
C ARG A 102 -11.34 -5.94 10.38
N ILE A 103 -11.68 -7.08 10.97
CA ILE A 103 -11.62 -8.38 10.30
C ILE A 103 -12.55 -8.40 9.08
N ALA A 104 -13.80 -8.00 9.24
CA ALA A 104 -14.79 -7.99 8.15
C ALA A 104 -14.35 -7.07 7.00
N THR A 105 -13.86 -5.87 7.31
CA THR A 105 -13.37 -4.92 6.32
C THR A 105 -12.16 -5.45 5.56
N LEU A 106 -11.21 -6.07 6.28
CA LEU A 106 -10.01 -6.64 5.66
C LEU A 106 -10.35 -7.90 4.83
N GLN A 107 -11.32 -8.70 5.24
CA GLN A 107 -11.81 -9.84 4.46
C GLN A 107 -12.44 -9.40 3.13
N ALA A 108 -13.20 -8.31 3.14
CA ALA A 108 -13.82 -7.73 1.95
C ALA A 108 -12.81 -7.10 0.97
N CYS A 109 -11.59 -6.80 1.40
CA CYS A 109 -10.54 -6.31 0.51
C CYS A 109 -10.18 -7.38 -0.52
N ASN A 110 -10.31 -7.06 -1.81
CA ASN A 110 -9.90 -7.93 -2.92
C ASN A 110 -8.69 -7.30 -3.65
N PRO A 111 -7.45 -7.75 -3.35
CA PRO A 111 -6.26 -7.18 -3.97
C PRO A 111 -6.20 -7.33 -5.49
N GLU A 112 -6.70 -8.42 -6.05
CA GLU A 112 -6.70 -8.65 -7.49
C GLU A 112 -7.62 -7.66 -8.22
N GLU A 113 -8.80 -7.38 -7.67
CA GLU A 113 -9.68 -6.36 -8.21
C GLU A 113 -9.09 -4.96 -8.07
N MET A 114 -8.46 -4.65 -6.93
CA MET A 114 -7.83 -3.35 -6.69
C MET A 114 -6.70 -3.03 -7.68
N PHE A 115 -5.99 -4.05 -8.16
CA PHE A 115 -4.89 -3.92 -9.11
C PHE A 115 -5.25 -4.49 -10.49
N SER A 116 -6.54 -4.57 -10.82
CA SER A 116 -6.98 -5.02 -12.13
C SER A 116 -6.47 -4.09 -13.25
N SER A 117 -6.27 -4.65 -14.43
CA SER A 117 -5.82 -3.89 -15.61
C SER A 117 -6.76 -2.74 -15.96
N GLU A 118 -8.05 -2.89 -15.68
CA GLU A 118 -9.06 -1.86 -15.92
C GLU A 118 -8.87 -0.66 -14.97
N ILE A 119 -8.70 -0.90 -13.67
CA ILE A 119 -8.43 0.16 -12.67
C ILE A 119 -7.11 0.85 -12.98
N THR A 120 -6.08 0.09 -13.33
CA THR A 120 -4.78 0.65 -13.72
C THR A 120 -4.93 1.55 -14.94
N ARG A 121 -5.66 1.13 -15.96
CA ARG A 121 -5.92 1.93 -17.16
C ARG A 121 -6.70 3.20 -16.85
N ILE A 122 -7.77 3.12 -16.05
CA ILE A 122 -8.57 4.28 -15.64
C ILE A 122 -7.68 5.28 -14.87
N LEU A 123 -6.82 4.79 -13.99
CA LEU A 123 -5.88 5.62 -13.24
C LEU A 123 -4.87 6.30 -14.18
N GLU A 124 -4.28 5.57 -15.12
CA GLU A 124 -3.33 6.10 -16.10
C GLU A 124 -3.98 7.16 -17.00
N ASP A 125 -5.18 6.89 -17.53
CA ASP A 125 -5.95 7.83 -18.35
C ASP A 125 -6.29 9.10 -17.55
N THR A 126 -6.69 8.94 -16.29
CA THR A 126 -6.99 10.06 -15.40
C THR A 126 -5.75 10.89 -15.10
N LEU A 127 -4.63 10.25 -14.80
CA LEU A 127 -3.35 10.94 -14.58
C LEU A 127 -2.84 11.63 -15.85
N ALA A 128 -3.05 11.03 -17.03
CA ALA A 128 -2.68 11.63 -18.32
C ALA A 128 -3.50 12.91 -18.62
N SER A 129 -4.71 13.01 -18.10
CA SER A 129 -5.55 14.20 -18.23
C SER A 129 -5.11 15.40 -17.37
N LEU A 130 -4.26 15.16 -16.37
CA LEU A 130 -3.73 16.21 -15.50
C LEU A 130 -2.65 17.04 -16.20
N PRO A 131 -2.53 18.35 -15.87
CA PRO A 131 -1.38 19.15 -16.28
C PRO A 131 -0.06 18.47 -15.88
N GLU A 132 0.95 18.54 -16.75
CA GLU A 132 2.23 17.85 -16.58
C GLU A 132 2.84 18.03 -15.20
N GLN A 133 2.91 19.26 -14.71
CA GLN A 133 3.46 19.55 -13.38
C GLN A 133 2.64 18.89 -12.26
N THR A 134 1.31 18.85 -12.37
CA THR A 134 0.44 18.22 -11.38
C THR A 134 0.64 16.71 -11.36
N ARG A 135 0.74 16.10 -12.54
CA ARG A 135 1.01 14.68 -12.72
C ARG A 135 2.37 14.30 -12.15
N GLN A 136 3.41 15.06 -12.48
CA GLN A 136 4.77 14.82 -11.97
C GLN A 136 4.81 14.89 -10.45
N ILE A 137 4.24 15.92 -9.83
CA ILE A 137 4.19 16.06 -8.37
C ILE A 137 3.41 14.90 -7.73
N PHE A 138 2.32 14.45 -8.35
CA PHE A 138 1.57 13.30 -7.87
C PHE A 138 2.41 12.01 -7.90
N ILE A 139 3.12 11.77 -9.01
CA ILE A 139 4.01 10.61 -9.16
C ILE A 139 5.11 10.64 -8.10
N MET A 140 5.83 11.75 -7.95
CA MET A 140 6.88 11.90 -6.93
C MET A 140 6.35 11.65 -5.52
N SER A 141 5.15 12.14 -5.21
CA SER A 141 4.53 11.96 -3.89
C SER A 141 4.06 10.53 -3.64
N ARG A 142 3.43 9.87 -4.61
CA ARG A 142 2.72 8.60 -4.41
C ARG A 142 3.51 7.36 -4.83
N TYR A 143 4.26 7.46 -5.92
CA TYR A 143 5.05 6.35 -6.43
C TYR A 143 6.50 6.39 -5.94
N GLU A 144 7.12 7.57 -5.89
CA GLU A 144 8.49 7.74 -5.42
C GLU A 144 8.56 8.02 -3.91
N GLN A 145 7.41 8.20 -3.24
CA GLN A 145 7.25 8.40 -1.80
C GLN A 145 8.02 9.61 -1.24
N MET A 146 8.28 10.60 -2.08
CA MET A 146 8.93 11.82 -1.68
C MET A 146 8.03 12.67 -0.77
N SER A 147 8.61 13.29 0.23
CA SER A 147 7.92 14.27 1.07
C SER A 147 7.66 15.57 0.30
N VAL A 148 6.68 16.35 0.76
CA VAL A 148 6.38 17.68 0.20
C VAL A 148 7.63 18.55 0.12
N LYS A 149 8.52 18.46 1.13
CA LYS A 149 9.76 19.23 1.19
C LYS A 149 10.75 18.81 0.10
N GLU A 150 10.98 17.51 -0.05
CA GLU A 150 11.87 16.95 -1.09
C GLU A 150 11.38 17.29 -2.50
N ILE A 151 10.06 17.18 -2.75
CA ILE A 151 9.46 17.57 -4.04
C ILE A 151 9.64 19.07 -4.30
N ALA A 152 9.42 19.91 -3.28
CA ALA A 152 9.57 21.35 -3.37
C ALA A 152 11.02 21.74 -3.72
N GLU A 153 11.99 21.10 -3.08
CA GLU A 153 13.42 21.31 -3.35
C GLU A 153 13.80 20.84 -4.76
N THR A 154 13.34 19.66 -5.16
CA THR A 154 13.65 19.06 -6.48
C THR A 154 13.07 19.88 -7.65
N LEU A 155 11.84 20.38 -7.50
CA LEU A 155 11.16 21.13 -8.56
C LEU A 155 11.32 22.66 -8.41
N HIS A 156 12.06 23.14 -7.41
CA HIS A 156 12.23 24.56 -7.09
C HIS A 156 10.89 25.29 -6.89
N LEU A 157 9.96 24.63 -6.17
CA LEU A 157 8.62 25.14 -5.86
C LEU A 157 8.48 25.47 -4.37
N ALA A 158 7.51 26.32 -4.03
CA ALA A 158 7.12 26.49 -2.64
C ALA A 158 6.36 25.23 -2.14
N PRO A 159 6.56 24.79 -0.89
CA PRO A 159 5.84 23.63 -0.32
C PRO A 159 4.32 23.72 -0.45
N LYS A 160 3.73 24.90 -0.27
CA LYS A 160 2.29 25.15 -0.48
C LYS A 160 1.83 24.88 -1.92
N SER A 161 2.69 25.14 -2.91
CA SER A 161 2.39 24.84 -4.31
C SER A 161 2.34 23.33 -4.55
N VAL A 162 3.26 22.58 -3.93
CA VAL A 162 3.28 21.11 -3.99
C VAL A 162 2.00 20.54 -3.37
N GLU A 163 1.61 21.01 -2.17
CA GLU A 163 0.37 20.60 -1.50
C GLU A 163 -0.89 20.91 -2.34
N TYR A 164 -0.92 22.06 -3.00
CA TYR A 164 -1.98 22.41 -3.93
C TYR A 164 -2.10 21.41 -5.08
N HIS A 165 -0.99 21.05 -5.73
CA HIS A 165 -1.00 20.09 -6.83
C HIS A 165 -1.40 18.70 -6.37
N ILE A 166 -0.95 18.24 -5.20
CA ILE A 166 -1.38 16.96 -4.60
C ILE A 166 -2.89 16.97 -4.34
N THR A 167 -3.41 18.05 -3.74
CA THR A 167 -4.83 18.18 -3.46
C THR A 167 -5.67 18.23 -4.75
N LYS A 168 -5.18 18.92 -5.78
CA LYS A 168 -5.83 19.00 -7.09
C LYS A 168 -5.89 17.63 -7.76
N SER A 169 -4.81 16.86 -7.75
CA SER A 169 -4.80 15.50 -8.32
C SER A 169 -5.75 14.57 -7.58
N LEU A 170 -5.78 14.62 -6.25
CA LEU A 170 -6.71 13.81 -5.45
C LEU A 170 -8.18 14.15 -5.70
N LYS A 171 -8.50 15.41 -5.98
CA LYS A 171 -9.88 15.81 -6.34
C LYS A 171 -10.32 15.21 -7.68
N VAL A 172 -9.42 15.15 -8.66
CA VAL A 172 -9.72 14.55 -9.96
C VAL A 172 -9.83 13.02 -9.89
N LEU A 173 -9.01 12.40 -9.05
CA LEU A 173 -9.04 10.94 -8.81
C LEU A 173 -10.20 10.49 -7.92
N ARG A 174 -10.87 11.44 -7.23
CA ARG A 174 -12.02 11.16 -6.38
C ARG A 174 -13.30 11.23 -7.23
N ILE A 175 -13.63 10.14 -7.87
CA ILE A 175 -14.92 9.93 -8.53
C ILE A 175 -15.93 9.37 -7.54
#